data_d75bd1b2413b1e9e16ab3be0210bca73
#
_entry.id   d75bd1b2413b1e9e16ab3be0210bca73
#
_cell.length_a   1.000
_cell.length_b   1.000
_cell.length_c   1.000
_cell.angle_alpha   90.00
_cell.angle_beta   90.00
_cell.angle_gamma   90.00
#
_symmetry.space_group_name_H-M   'P 1'
#
loop_
_entity.id
_entity.type
_entity.pdbx_description
1 polymer ?
#
loop_
_entity_poly.entity_id
_entity_poly.type
_entity_poly.pdbx_seq_one_letter_code
_entity_poly.pdbx_strand_id
1 'polypeptide(L)'
;MKSIYSPIRVLGTAALGLLLATSCSDILDEQPRSSYDPTFFKTEKGVEGGITSMYSYLRDIYGQAYYYNSCLTGTDEATYGQSADGNFKDADLSGVGNLTSSTCRADALWGMAFTNINTCNGVIANGGEVGISESLISEARFFRAMYYFLLAQTFGGVPLDLGSGELAFNITPSRTSVRNTVPEVY
;
A
#
# COMPACT_ATOMS: atom_id res chain seq x y z
N MET A 1 27.86 -45.25 -48.25
CA MET A 1 28.54 -44.18 -47.51
C MET A 1 28.18 -44.34 -46.04
N LYS A 2 29.09 -44.84 -45.21
CA LYS A 2 28.87 -44.97 -43.75
C LYS A 2 29.31 -43.67 -43.10
N SER A 3 28.34 -42.98 -42.48
CA SER A 3 28.61 -41.76 -41.70
C SER A 3 29.39 -42.12 -40.45
N ILE A 4 30.63 -41.66 -40.38
CA ILE A 4 31.52 -41.86 -39.22
C ILE A 4 31.32 -40.64 -38.31
N TYR A 5 30.24 -40.64 -37.55
CA TYR A 5 30.17 -39.75 -36.40
C TYR A 5 30.98 -40.35 -35.26
N SER A 6 32.17 -39.77 -35.03
CA SER A 6 33.05 -40.18 -33.94
C SER A 6 32.28 -40.08 -32.61
N PRO A 7 32.18 -41.14 -31.78
CA PRO A 7 31.48 -41.11 -30.51
C PRO A 7 31.98 -39.98 -29.54
N ILE A 8 33.22 -39.57 -29.74
CA ILE A 8 33.83 -38.45 -28.98
C ILE A 8 33.14 -37.11 -29.31
N ARG A 9 32.69 -36.87 -30.55
CA ARG A 9 31.98 -35.64 -30.92
C ARG A 9 30.56 -35.60 -30.33
N VAL A 10 29.92 -36.74 -30.30
CA VAL A 10 28.57 -36.85 -29.69
C VAL A 10 28.65 -36.69 -28.18
N LEU A 11 29.64 -37.26 -27.52
CA LEU A 11 29.88 -37.06 -26.08
C LEU A 11 30.23 -35.60 -25.76
N GLY A 12 31.04 -34.95 -26.58
CA GLY A 12 31.42 -33.54 -26.39
C GLY A 12 30.24 -32.58 -26.52
N THR A 13 29.36 -32.81 -27.49
CA THR A 13 28.14 -31.98 -27.66
C THR A 13 27.11 -32.23 -26.55
N ALA A 14 26.98 -33.48 -26.07
CA ALA A 14 26.11 -33.81 -24.96
C ALA A 14 26.62 -33.19 -23.64
N ALA A 15 27.92 -33.24 -23.38
CA ALA A 15 28.49 -32.61 -22.17
C ALA A 15 28.38 -31.08 -22.19
N LEU A 16 28.56 -30.44 -23.37
CA LEU A 16 28.37 -28.99 -23.51
C LEU A 16 26.90 -28.58 -23.34
N GLY A 17 25.96 -29.39 -23.80
CA GLY A 17 24.53 -29.18 -23.59
C GLY A 17 24.11 -29.31 -22.12
N LEU A 18 24.69 -30.24 -21.36
CA LEU A 18 24.42 -30.36 -19.92
C LEU A 18 24.98 -29.20 -19.10
N LEU A 19 26.14 -28.63 -19.52
CA LEU A 19 26.71 -27.45 -18.82
C LEU A 19 25.91 -26.17 -19.07
N LEU A 20 25.15 -26.06 -20.15
CA LEU A 20 24.27 -24.94 -20.42
C LEU A 20 22.93 -25.06 -19.70
N ALA A 21 22.54 -26.25 -19.22
CA ALA A 21 21.29 -26.46 -18.48
C ALA A 21 21.38 -26.11 -16.98
N THR A 22 22.60 -25.86 -16.46
CA THR A 22 22.80 -25.39 -15.07
C THR A 22 22.85 -23.88 -14.97
N SER A 23 22.32 -23.14 -15.96
CA SER A 23 22.26 -21.70 -15.96
C SER A 23 21.29 -21.21 -14.90
N CYS A 24 21.83 -20.72 -13.83
CA CYS A 24 21.31 -19.69 -12.90
C CYS A 24 19.80 -19.58 -12.76
N SER A 25 19.20 -20.37 -11.88
CA SER A 25 17.85 -20.10 -11.35
C SER A 25 17.82 -18.83 -10.47
N ASP A 26 18.92 -18.52 -9.79
CA ASP A 26 19.03 -17.38 -8.87
C ASP A 26 18.96 -15.99 -9.52
N ILE A 27 19.27 -15.88 -10.84
CA ILE A 27 19.20 -14.59 -11.56
C ILE A 27 17.74 -14.21 -11.89
N LEU A 28 16.83 -15.18 -11.88
CA LEU A 28 15.42 -14.95 -12.17
C LEU A 28 14.56 -14.76 -10.91
N ASP A 29 15.14 -14.91 -9.74
CA ASP A 29 14.46 -14.53 -8.49
C ASP A 29 14.43 -12.99 -8.38
N GLU A 30 13.32 -12.42 -8.83
CA GLU A 30 13.05 -11.00 -8.65
C GLU A 30 13.07 -10.66 -7.17
N GLN A 31 14.11 -9.95 -6.75
CA GLN A 31 14.12 -9.27 -5.45
C GLN A 31 13.41 -7.93 -5.65
N PRO A 32 12.13 -7.77 -5.28
CA PRO A 32 11.41 -6.53 -5.46
C PRO A 32 12.08 -5.43 -4.62
N ARG A 33 12.75 -4.48 -5.28
CA ARG A 33 13.43 -3.36 -4.61
C ARG A 33 12.51 -2.17 -4.35
N SER A 34 11.30 -2.20 -4.90
CA SER A 34 10.34 -1.09 -4.84
C SER A 34 9.02 -1.44 -4.14
N SER A 35 8.81 -2.70 -3.76
CA SER A 35 7.65 -3.13 -2.97
C SER A 35 8.11 -3.75 -1.67
N TYR A 36 7.38 -3.48 -0.59
CA TYR A 36 7.64 -4.10 0.70
C TYR A 36 7.30 -5.59 0.62
N ASP A 37 8.32 -6.45 0.60
CA ASP A 37 8.17 -7.87 0.86
C ASP A 37 7.72 -8.06 2.32
N PRO A 38 6.81 -8.99 2.63
CA PRO A 38 6.43 -9.31 4.01
C PRO A 38 7.61 -9.62 4.93
N THR A 39 8.70 -10.15 4.38
CA THR A 39 9.94 -10.42 5.11
C THR A 39 10.63 -9.15 5.59
N PHE A 40 10.35 -7.99 4.99
CA PHE A 40 10.85 -6.70 5.43
C PHE A 40 10.48 -6.41 6.89
N PHE A 41 9.24 -6.69 7.28
CA PHE A 41 8.77 -6.50 8.66
C PHE A 41 9.28 -7.56 9.64
N LYS A 42 10.02 -8.56 9.18
CA LYS A 42 10.71 -9.54 10.06
C LYS A 42 12.09 -9.07 10.49
N THR A 43 12.40 -7.81 10.33
CA THR A 43 13.64 -7.19 10.77
C THR A 43 13.36 -5.91 11.56
N GLU A 44 14.18 -5.63 12.57
CA GLU A 44 14.08 -4.39 13.37
C GLU A 44 14.07 -3.15 12.48
N LYS A 45 15.03 -3.03 11.55
CA LYS A 45 15.11 -1.93 10.60
C LYS A 45 13.88 -1.80 9.70
N GLY A 46 13.27 -2.91 9.33
CA GLY A 46 12.06 -2.93 8.53
C GLY A 46 10.87 -2.37 9.31
N VAL A 47 10.72 -2.75 10.57
CA VAL A 47 9.67 -2.24 11.44
C VAL A 47 9.89 -0.75 11.73
N GLU A 48 11.10 -0.32 12.07
CA GLU A 48 11.44 1.11 12.25
C GLU A 48 11.20 1.94 10.98
N GLY A 49 11.57 1.38 9.82
CA GLY A 49 11.26 1.99 8.51
C GLY A 49 9.77 2.12 8.26
N GLY A 50 8.97 1.12 8.63
CA GLY A 50 7.52 1.16 8.61
C GLY A 50 6.95 2.29 9.45
N ILE A 51 7.41 2.44 10.70
CA ILE A 51 7.01 3.53 11.60
C ILE A 51 7.38 4.89 11.00
N THR A 52 8.60 5.04 10.50
CA THR A 52 9.06 6.28 9.86
C THR A 52 8.20 6.64 8.64
N SER A 53 7.78 5.65 7.85
CA SER A 53 6.93 5.88 6.69
C SER A 53 5.55 6.44 7.07
N MET A 54 4.98 6.02 8.21
CA MET A 54 3.69 6.54 8.70
C MET A 54 3.75 8.05 8.94
N TYR A 55 4.84 8.54 9.53
CA TYR A 55 5.06 9.98 9.71
C TYR A 55 5.24 10.71 8.38
N SER A 56 5.91 10.09 7.42
CA SER A 56 6.11 10.69 6.09
C SER A 56 4.77 10.95 5.37
N TYR A 57 3.80 10.08 5.54
CA TYR A 57 2.48 10.23 4.90
C TYR A 57 1.60 11.33 5.52
N LEU A 58 1.91 11.83 6.70
CA LEU A 58 1.24 13.03 7.24
C LEU A 58 1.43 14.23 6.31
N ARG A 59 2.49 14.24 5.51
CA ARG A 59 2.72 15.29 4.51
C ARG A 59 1.68 15.28 3.40
N ASP A 60 1.20 14.12 3.01
CA ASP A 60 0.15 14.00 1.99
C ASP A 60 -1.21 14.43 2.53
N ILE A 61 -1.44 14.25 3.83
CA ILE A 61 -2.68 14.66 4.50
C ILE A 61 -2.67 16.17 4.79
N TYR A 62 -1.62 16.68 5.42
CA TYR A 62 -1.56 18.03 5.95
C TYR A 62 -0.71 19.00 5.12
N GLY A 63 0.19 18.49 4.30
CA GLY A 63 1.10 19.28 3.47
C GLY A 63 0.67 19.44 2.02
N GLN A 64 -0.35 18.72 1.59
CA GLN A 64 -0.93 18.80 0.25
C GLN A 64 -2.36 19.32 0.31
N ALA A 65 -2.77 20.02 -0.74
CA ALA A 65 -4.12 20.58 -0.83
C ALA A 65 -5.24 19.52 -0.88
N TYR A 66 -4.93 18.27 -1.14
CA TYR A 66 -5.93 17.23 -1.44
C TYR A 66 -6.87 16.95 -0.27
N TYR A 67 -6.35 16.76 0.94
CA TYR A 67 -7.20 16.44 2.09
C TYR A 67 -8.02 17.65 2.54
N TYR A 68 -7.38 18.81 2.70
CA TYR A 68 -8.09 20.03 3.07
C TYR A 68 -9.16 20.40 2.07
N ASN A 69 -8.86 20.31 0.78
CA ASN A 69 -9.84 20.59 -0.25
C ASN A 69 -11.01 19.61 -0.21
N SER A 70 -10.76 18.33 0.02
CA SER A 70 -11.82 17.33 0.07
C SER A 70 -12.73 17.45 1.28
N CYS A 71 -12.29 18.14 2.35
CA CYS A 71 -13.05 18.29 3.59
C CYS A 71 -13.64 19.70 3.79
N LEU A 72 -13.11 20.71 3.11
CA LEU A 72 -13.48 22.11 3.33
C LEU A 72 -14.15 22.78 2.13
N THR A 73 -13.77 22.40 0.90
CA THR A 73 -14.30 23.05 -0.30
C THR A 73 -15.77 22.69 -0.50
N GLY A 74 -16.60 23.71 -0.60
CA GLY A 74 -18.04 23.54 -0.76
C GLY A 74 -18.82 23.42 0.56
N THR A 75 -18.17 23.72 1.69
CA THR A 75 -18.81 23.89 2.98
C THR A 75 -19.27 25.33 3.16
N ASP A 76 -19.91 25.64 4.30
CA ASP A 76 -20.30 27.00 4.69
C ASP A 76 -19.10 27.90 5.03
N GLU A 77 -17.92 27.30 5.27
CA GLU A 77 -16.70 28.04 5.61
C GLU A 77 -15.82 28.39 4.41
N ALA A 78 -15.79 27.51 3.38
CA ALA A 78 -14.86 27.64 2.29
C ALA A 78 -15.38 27.11 0.95
N THR A 79 -15.03 27.80 -0.13
CA THR A 79 -15.22 27.36 -1.51
C THR A 79 -13.98 27.69 -2.35
N TYR A 80 -13.95 27.24 -3.59
CA TYR A 80 -12.86 27.56 -4.51
C TYR A 80 -13.02 28.95 -5.11
N GLY A 81 -11.89 29.58 -5.47
CA GLY A 81 -11.88 30.85 -6.21
C GLY A 81 -12.35 30.68 -7.66
N GLN A 82 -12.79 31.78 -8.28
CA GLN A 82 -13.34 31.76 -9.64
C GLN A 82 -12.42 31.14 -10.70
N SER A 83 -11.11 31.31 -10.55
CA SER A 83 -10.09 30.80 -11.48
C SER A 83 -9.39 29.52 -10.97
N ALA A 84 -9.98 28.85 -9.98
CA ALA A 84 -9.41 27.62 -9.44
C ALA A 84 -9.29 26.52 -10.51
N ASP A 85 -8.24 25.72 -10.40
CA ASP A 85 -8.05 24.56 -11.24
C ASP A 85 -8.99 23.40 -10.85
N GLY A 86 -8.92 22.29 -11.60
CA GLY A 86 -9.74 21.12 -11.36
C GLY A 86 -9.54 20.51 -9.97
N ASN A 87 -8.35 20.66 -9.36
CA ASN A 87 -8.07 20.11 -8.03
C ASN A 87 -9.01 20.65 -6.96
N PHE A 88 -9.39 21.91 -7.05
CA PHE A 88 -10.33 22.54 -6.11
C PHE A 88 -11.77 22.30 -6.50
N LYS A 89 -12.09 22.37 -7.78
CA LYS A 89 -13.45 22.17 -8.30
C LYS A 89 -13.90 20.71 -8.15
N ASP A 90 -12.98 19.77 -8.28
CA ASP A 90 -13.26 18.34 -8.14
C ASP A 90 -13.45 17.93 -6.67
N ALA A 91 -13.10 18.79 -5.72
CA ALA A 91 -13.29 18.59 -4.29
C ALA A 91 -14.52 19.29 -3.72
N ASP A 92 -15.28 20.02 -4.53
CA ASP A 92 -16.41 20.84 -4.08
C ASP A 92 -17.61 20.01 -3.61
N LEU A 93 -17.80 19.92 -2.31
CA LEU A 93 -18.87 19.16 -1.66
C LEU A 93 -20.27 19.75 -1.90
N SER A 94 -20.38 21.02 -2.33
CA SER A 94 -21.68 21.62 -2.66
C SER A 94 -22.31 21.05 -3.94
N GLY A 95 -21.52 20.33 -4.74
CA GLY A 95 -21.94 19.78 -6.03
C GLY A 95 -22.05 20.81 -7.16
N VAL A 96 -21.68 22.06 -6.93
CA VAL A 96 -21.64 23.12 -7.96
C VAL A 96 -20.40 23.00 -8.84
N GLY A 97 -19.34 22.39 -8.32
CA GLY A 97 -18.11 22.10 -9.05
C GLY A 97 -18.20 20.86 -9.93
N ASN A 98 -17.07 20.20 -10.13
CA ASN A 98 -16.94 19.03 -10.98
C ASN A 98 -16.96 17.69 -10.20
N LEU A 99 -17.38 17.71 -8.93
CA LEU A 99 -17.36 16.52 -8.08
C LEU A 99 -18.23 15.41 -8.65
N THR A 100 -17.62 14.29 -8.95
CA THR A 100 -18.28 13.04 -9.33
C THR A 100 -17.62 11.87 -8.62
N SER A 101 -18.21 10.69 -8.69
CA SER A 101 -17.58 9.48 -8.13
C SER A 101 -16.24 9.12 -8.78
N SER A 102 -15.94 9.66 -9.95
CA SER A 102 -14.70 9.40 -10.70
C SER A 102 -13.71 10.58 -10.71
N THR A 103 -14.12 11.75 -10.24
CA THR A 103 -13.27 12.95 -10.17
C THR A 103 -13.00 13.43 -8.75
N CYS A 104 -13.50 12.70 -7.76
CA CYS A 104 -13.32 13.02 -6.35
C CYS A 104 -11.85 12.86 -5.94
N ARG A 105 -11.24 13.95 -5.44
CA ARG A 105 -9.87 13.92 -4.91
C ARG A 105 -9.72 13.09 -3.63
N ALA A 106 -10.81 12.74 -2.98
CA ALA A 106 -10.80 11.83 -1.85
C ALA A 106 -10.36 10.40 -2.22
N ASP A 107 -10.34 10.02 -3.50
CA ASP A 107 -9.81 8.74 -3.97
C ASP A 107 -8.33 8.55 -3.57
N ALA A 108 -7.53 9.64 -3.62
CA ALA A 108 -6.15 9.63 -3.17
C ALA A 108 -6.03 9.26 -1.68
N LEU A 109 -6.93 9.78 -0.82
CA LEU A 109 -6.98 9.42 0.59
C LEU A 109 -7.28 7.92 0.78
N TRP A 110 -8.20 7.36 -0.02
CA TRP A 110 -8.56 5.95 0.08
C TRP A 110 -7.35 5.03 -0.12
N GLY A 111 -6.68 5.16 -1.27
CA GLY A 111 -5.52 4.33 -1.59
C GLY A 111 -4.38 4.48 -0.59
N MET A 112 -4.05 5.73 -0.25
CA MET A 112 -3.00 6.04 0.70
C MET A 112 -3.30 5.51 2.11
N ALA A 113 -4.51 5.72 2.62
CA ALA A 113 -4.88 5.29 3.96
C ALA A 113 -4.83 3.76 4.10
N PHE A 114 -5.38 3.00 3.15
CA PHE A 114 -5.33 1.53 3.22
C PHE A 114 -3.91 0.98 3.06
N THR A 115 -3.05 1.59 2.25
CA THR A 115 -1.63 1.24 2.17
C THR A 115 -0.95 1.42 3.52
N ASN A 116 -1.22 2.53 4.20
CA ASN A 116 -0.62 2.82 5.51
C ASN A 116 -1.22 1.97 6.63
N ILE A 117 -2.51 1.69 6.60
CA ILE A 117 -3.15 0.75 7.52
C ILE A 117 -2.47 -0.63 7.42
N ASN A 118 -2.20 -1.09 6.20
CA ASN A 118 -1.49 -2.35 6.00
C ASN A 118 -0.05 -2.30 6.54
N THR A 119 0.66 -1.19 6.35
CA THR A 119 1.98 -0.96 6.98
C THR A 119 1.89 -0.99 8.50
N CYS A 120 0.88 -0.33 9.10
CA CYS A 120 0.62 -0.40 10.54
C CYS A 120 0.39 -1.84 11.00
N ASN A 121 -0.41 -2.62 10.26
CA ASN A 121 -0.65 -4.01 10.56
C ASN A 121 0.64 -4.84 10.53
N GLY A 122 1.53 -4.59 9.56
CA GLY A 122 2.84 -5.24 9.48
C GLY A 122 3.72 -4.95 10.69
N VAL A 123 3.78 -3.68 11.12
CA VAL A 123 4.51 -3.27 12.32
C VAL A 123 3.92 -3.90 13.57
N ILE A 124 2.60 -3.87 13.74
CA ILE A 124 1.91 -4.41 14.93
C ILE A 124 2.09 -5.92 15.01
N ALA A 125 2.02 -6.62 13.87
CA ALA A 125 2.13 -8.08 13.84
C ALA A 125 3.56 -8.57 14.15
N ASN A 126 4.58 -7.84 13.72
CA ASN A 126 5.96 -8.33 13.77
C ASN A 126 6.85 -7.59 14.79
N GLY A 127 6.46 -6.38 15.23
CA GLY A 127 7.34 -5.52 16.03
C GLY A 127 7.84 -6.16 17.32
N GLY A 128 6.99 -6.87 18.05
CA GLY A 128 7.37 -7.57 19.29
C GLY A 128 8.38 -8.70 19.06
N GLU A 129 8.25 -9.44 17.96
CA GLU A 129 9.14 -10.56 17.63
C GLU A 129 10.55 -10.08 17.26
N VAL A 130 10.68 -8.88 16.71
CA VAL A 130 11.97 -8.30 16.32
C VAL A 130 12.56 -7.32 17.35
N GLY A 131 11.98 -7.26 18.54
CA GLY A 131 12.53 -6.52 19.67
C GLY A 131 12.17 -5.01 19.71
N ILE A 132 11.21 -4.56 18.90
CA ILE A 132 10.72 -3.18 18.94
C ILE A 132 9.93 -2.93 20.22
N SER A 133 10.14 -1.78 20.84
CA SER A 133 9.45 -1.41 22.07
C SER A 133 7.95 -1.27 21.89
N GLU A 134 7.16 -1.63 22.91
CA GLU A 134 5.71 -1.50 22.90
C GLU A 134 5.26 -0.05 22.68
N SER A 135 6.06 0.92 23.08
CA SER A 135 5.82 2.35 22.80
C SER A 135 5.76 2.63 21.30
N LEU A 136 6.75 2.15 20.55
CA LEU A 136 6.80 2.33 19.09
C LEU A 136 5.70 1.52 18.37
N ILE A 137 5.38 0.32 18.86
CA ILE A 137 4.25 -0.45 18.34
C ILE A 137 2.93 0.29 18.58
N SER A 138 2.80 0.99 19.69
CA SER A 138 1.62 1.80 20.02
C SER A 138 1.47 3.01 19.09
N GLU A 139 2.56 3.57 18.56
CA GLU A 139 2.49 4.59 17.52
C GLU A 139 1.83 4.03 16.23
N ALA A 140 2.17 2.80 15.84
CA ALA A 140 1.52 2.17 14.70
C ALA A 140 0.01 1.93 14.94
N ARG A 141 -0.39 1.58 16.16
CA ARG A 141 -1.82 1.49 16.54
C ARG A 141 -2.51 2.83 16.46
N PHE A 142 -1.85 3.90 16.91
CA PHE A 142 -2.37 5.26 16.81
C PHE A 142 -2.56 5.67 15.34
N PHE A 143 -1.56 5.47 14.49
CA PHE A 143 -1.66 5.81 13.07
C PHE A 143 -2.75 5.01 12.37
N ARG A 144 -2.88 3.72 12.67
CA ARG A 144 -3.97 2.89 12.14
C ARG A 144 -5.34 3.46 12.50
N ALA A 145 -5.55 3.81 13.75
CA ALA A 145 -6.78 4.43 14.22
C ALA A 145 -7.04 5.78 13.54
N MET A 146 -6.01 6.60 13.40
CA MET A 146 -6.09 7.89 12.71
C MET A 146 -6.51 7.73 11.24
N TYR A 147 -5.94 6.79 10.50
CA TYR A 147 -6.32 6.56 9.11
C TYR A 147 -7.76 6.06 8.99
N TYR A 148 -8.20 5.16 9.85
CA TYR A 148 -9.60 4.74 9.88
C TYR A 148 -10.54 5.89 10.23
N PHE A 149 -10.18 6.74 11.17
CA PHE A 149 -10.94 7.94 11.51
C PHE A 149 -11.11 8.87 10.29
N LEU A 150 -10.03 9.16 9.57
CA LEU A 150 -10.09 9.97 8.36
C LEU A 150 -10.95 9.33 7.26
N LEU A 151 -10.82 8.01 7.08
CA LEU A 151 -11.64 7.26 6.13
C LEU A 151 -13.12 7.30 6.51
N ALA A 152 -13.46 7.11 7.78
CA ALA A 152 -14.85 7.13 8.26
C ALA A 152 -15.47 8.51 8.11
N GLN A 153 -14.73 9.58 8.38
CA GLN A 153 -15.20 10.95 8.18
C GLN A 153 -15.46 11.29 6.71
N THR A 154 -14.62 10.76 5.80
CA THR A 154 -14.70 11.10 4.37
C THR A 154 -15.68 10.20 3.61
N PHE A 155 -15.71 8.90 3.93
CA PHE A 155 -16.44 7.89 3.14
C PHE A 155 -17.58 7.20 3.90
N GLY A 156 -17.76 7.50 5.17
CA GLY A 156 -18.71 6.78 6.05
C GLY A 156 -18.17 5.37 6.35
N GLY A 157 -18.99 4.34 6.18
CA GLY A 157 -18.57 2.97 6.42
C GLY A 157 -17.45 2.53 5.46
N VAL A 158 -16.44 1.84 6.01
CA VAL A 158 -15.26 1.36 5.27
C VAL A 158 -14.93 -0.07 5.68
N PRO A 159 -14.20 -0.84 4.84
CA PRO A 159 -13.76 -2.18 5.20
C PRO A 159 -12.78 -2.13 6.38
N LEU A 160 -13.02 -2.95 7.40
CA LEU A 160 -12.06 -3.25 8.46
C LEU A 160 -11.27 -4.51 8.15
N ASP A 161 -11.86 -5.38 7.34
CA ASP A 161 -11.24 -6.60 6.88
C ASP A 161 -10.41 -6.31 5.62
N LEU A 162 -9.11 -6.46 5.73
CA LEU A 162 -8.18 -6.33 4.59
C LEU A 162 -8.02 -7.66 3.83
N GLY A 163 -9.04 -8.52 3.84
CA GLY A 163 -9.11 -9.75 3.07
C GLY A 163 -8.79 -11.03 3.84
N SER A 164 -8.60 -10.94 5.15
CA SER A 164 -8.33 -12.10 6.03
C SER A 164 -9.33 -12.28 7.16
N GLY A 165 -10.37 -11.47 7.24
CA GLY A 165 -11.31 -11.45 8.35
C GLY A 165 -10.76 -10.84 9.64
N GLU A 166 -9.53 -10.36 9.61
CA GLU A 166 -8.83 -9.73 10.73
C GLU A 166 -8.00 -8.54 10.22
N LEU A 167 -7.67 -7.63 11.12
CA LEU A 167 -6.74 -6.51 10.83
C LEU A 167 -5.31 -7.07 10.74
N ALA A 168 -5.09 -7.96 9.77
CA ALA A 168 -3.82 -8.62 9.56
C ALA A 168 -3.04 -7.96 8.43
N PHE A 169 -1.72 -8.12 8.49
CA PHE A 169 -0.85 -7.73 7.39
C PHE A 169 -1.15 -8.61 6.16
N ASN A 170 -1.63 -7.99 5.08
CA ASN A 170 -2.05 -8.69 3.89
C ASN A 170 -1.48 -8.02 2.63
N ILE A 171 -0.88 -8.83 1.78
CA ILE A 171 -0.30 -8.41 0.50
C ILE A 171 -1.17 -8.82 -0.70
N THR A 172 -2.20 -9.63 -0.47
CA THR A 172 -3.07 -10.11 -1.54
C THR A 172 -4.20 -9.10 -1.77
N PRO A 173 -4.35 -8.54 -2.98
CA PRO A 173 -5.45 -7.64 -3.28
C PRO A 173 -6.79 -8.31 -3.06
N SER A 174 -7.66 -7.71 -2.24
CA SER A 174 -9.03 -8.16 -2.05
C SER A 174 -9.98 -7.21 -2.76
N ARG A 175 -10.90 -7.78 -3.55
CA ARG A 175 -11.99 -7.03 -4.21
C ARG A 175 -13.36 -7.27 -3.57
N THR A 176 -13.40 -8.11 -2.55
CA THR A 176 -14.65 -8.59 -1.93
C THR A 176 -14.88 -8.07 -0.53
N SER A 177 -14.08 -7.11 -0.07
CA SER A 177 -14.23 -6.54 1.25
C SER A 177 -15.59 -5.86 1.41
N VAL A 178 -16.33 -6.25 2.44
CA VAL A 178 -17.61 -5.65 2.80
C VAL A 178 -17.32 -4.37 3.59
N ARG A 179 -18.09 -3.31 3.36
CA ARG A 179 -18.01 -2.10 4.15
C ARG A 179 -18.65 -2.34 5.53
N ASN A 180 -17.90 -2.11 6.56
CA ASN A 180 -18.40 -2.02 7.93
C ASN A 180 -19.13 -0.69 8.12
N THR A 181 -20.06 -0.67 9.05
CA THR A 181 -20.77 0.56 9.40
C THR A 181 -19.87 1.53 10.17
N VAL A 182 -20.20 2.82 10.17
CA VAL A 182 -19.44 3.83 10.94
C VAL A 182 -19.29 3.45 12.41
N PRO A 183 -20.34 3.00 13.14
CA PRO A 183 -20.19 2.56 14.52
C PRO A 183 -19.24 1.36 14.71
N GLU A 184 -19.09 0.51 13.72
CA GLU A 184 -18.15 -0.63 13.79
C GLU A 184 -16.70 -0.20 13.53
N VAL A 185 -16.49 0.93 12.86
CA VAL A 185 -15.16 1.48 12.59
C VAL A 185 -14.60 2.20 13.82
N TYR A 186 -15.47 2.86 14.61
CA TYR A 186 -15.14 3.54 15.88
C TYR A 186 -15.05 2.58 17.03
#